data_bec6a93235a00875f39369f1ba95a431
#
_entry.id   bec6a93235a00875f39369f1ba95a431
#
_cell.length_a   1.000
_cell.length_b   1.000
_cell.length_c   1.000
_cell.angle_alpha   90.00
_cell.angle_beta   90.00
_cell.angle_gamma   90.00
#
_symmetry.space_group_name_H-M   'P 1'
#
loop_
_entity.id
_entity.type
_entity.pdbx_description
1 polymer ?
#
loop_
_entity_poly.entity_id
_entity_poly.type
_entity_poly.pdbx_seq_one_letter_code
_entity_poly.pdbx_strand_id
1 'polypeptide(L)'
;MAGGDAVIYFDSAATTLQKPPQVARAVQSAIGTLASVGRGGHRAAMRAAETVYSCRALAAELFDAEPEQVIFTMNATHGLNIAIRTLVPQGGRVVISGFEHNAVTRPLHALGAHITVAGRRLFSPDETLAAFEEALAQGQDAAVCTQMSNVFGYVLPVAPIAALCRRYGVPLIIDASQAAGTLPVSLQKTGARFIAMPGHKGLYGPQGTGLLLCAGDAEPLLFGGTGSNSADHEMPDFLPDRLEAGTHNVCGIAGLLEGLRFVRARTPQGILRHETRLLRELLPRLRAVPGLRVFSGEPQGGVLSFTVEGMDCEEAAALLGRHGAAVRAGLHCAPLAHESAATGREGTVRVSFSAFNTAEEVREFARLCKKLFAPTEKPKFPTCY
;
A
#
# COMPACT_ATOMS: atom_id res chain seq x y z
N MET A 1 9.63 13.50 28.44
CA MET A 1 9.62 13.58 26.98
C MET A 1 9.95 15.02 26.64
N ALA A 2 11.15 15.25 26.07
CA ALA A 2 11.58 16.60 25.68
C ALA A 2 10.63 17.15 24.63
N GLY A 3 10.25 18.42 24.72
CA GLY A 3 9.43 19.13 23.75
C GLY A 3 10.09 19.15 22.39
N GLY A 4 9.78 18.16 21.56
CA GLY A 4 10.08 18.18 20.15
C GLY A 4 9.04 19.05 19.47
N ASP A 5 9.48 20.00 18.65
CA ASP A 5 8.63 20.77 17.76
C ASP A 5 7.67 19.83 17.03
N ALA A 6 6.41 20.19 16.95
CA ALA A 6 5.37 19.36 16.30
C ALA A 6 5.77 19.15 14.83
N VAL A 7 6.18 17.92 14.49
CA VAL A 7 6.57 17.57 13.12
C VAL A 7 5.33 17.32 12.30
N ILE A 8 5.16 18.04 11.20
CA ILE A 8 4.15 17.75 10.17
C ILE A 8 4.56 16.44 9.49
N TYR A 9 3.83 15.35 9.74
CA TYR A 9 4.13 14.04 9.17
C TYR A 9 3.28 13.74 7.95
N PHE A 10 3.87 13.82 6.78
CA PHE A 10 3.24 13.59 5.48
C PHE A 10 3.90 12.45 4.68
N ASP A 11 4.32 11.37 5.38
CA ASP A 11 4.87 10.16 4.75
C ASP A 11 4.07 8.88 5.09
N SER A 12 2.74 8.99 5.20
CA SER A 12 1.87 7.87 5.57
C SER A 12 1.82 6.75 4.51
N ALA A 13 2.13 7.04 3.24
CA ALA A 13 2.25 6.03 2.19
C ALA A 13 3.47 5.09 2.38
N ALA A 14 4.48 5.50 3.16
CA ALA A 14 5.55 4.61 3.61
C ALA A 14 5.09 3.78 4.81
N THR A 15 4.61 4.45 5.86
CA THR A 15 3.98 3.85 7.05
C THR A 15 3.21 4.92 7.79
N THR A 16 2.06 4.59 8.39
CA THR A 16 1.39 5.53 9.30
C THR A 16 2.20 5.67 10.58
N LEU A 17 2.64 6.88 10.92
CA LEU A 17 3.34 7.14 12.19
C LEU A 17 2.35 7.13 13.35
N GLN A 18 1.33 7.95 13.25
CA GLN A 18 0.27 8.01 14.24
C GLN A 18 -0.70 6.85 14.03
N LYS A 19 -0.95 6.10 15.12
CA LYS A 19 -1.87 4.97 15.15
C LYS A 19 -2.92 5.19 16.24
N PRO A 20 -4.09 4.52 16.14
CA PRO A 20 -5.04 4.49 17.24
C PRO A 20 -4.34 4.04 18.53
N PRO A 21 -4.56 4.70 19.67
CA PRO A 21 -3.89 4.34 20.94
C PRO A 21 -4.12 2.88 21.37
N GLN A 22 -5.21 2.27 20.93
CA GLN A 22 -5.55 0.87 21.17
C GLN A 22 -4.53 -0.08 20.56
N VAL A 23 -3.93 0.28 19.41
CA VAL A 23 -2.93 -0.55 18.73
C VAL A 23 -1.70 -0.78 19.62
N ALA A 24 -1.12 0.29 20.17
CA ALA A 24 0.04 0.19 21.07
C ALA A 24 -0.30 -0.59 22.35
N ARG A 25 -1.47 -0.32 22.94
CA ARG A 25 -1.94 -1.03 24.14
C ARG A 25 -2.15 -2.52 23.89
N ALA A 26 -2.72 -2.90 22.75
CA ALA A 26 -2.94 -4.30 22.39
C ALA A 26 -1.62 -5.04 22.20
N VAL A 27 -0.64 -4.45 21.51
CA VAL A 27 0.71 -5.04 21.34
C VAL A 27 1.38 -5.24 22.71
N GLN A 28 1.40 -4.21 23.55
CA GLN A 28 2.00 -4.26 24.88
C GLN A 28 1.34 -5.34 25.76
N SER A 29 0.02 -5.40 25.76
CA SER A 29 -0.74 -6.43 26.53
C SER A 29 -0.45 -7.83 26.00
N ALA A 30 -0.41 -8.02 24.68
CA ALA A 30 -0.20 -9.30 24.04
C ALA A 30 1.14 -9.94 24.43
N ILE A 31 2.22 -9.14 24.49
CA ILE A 31 3.57 -9.61 24.86
C ILE A 31 3.56 -10.31 26.24
N GLY A 32 2.80 -9.82 27.20
CA GLY A 32 2.78 -10.37 28.56
C GLY A 32 1.66 -11.36 28.85
N THR A 33 0.67 -11.54 27.93
CA THR A 33 -0.56 -12.27 28.25
C THR A 33 -0.99 -13.32 27.24
N LEU A 34 -0.45 -13.30 26.01
CA LEU A 34 -0.77 -14.27 24.97
C LEU A 34 0.38 -15.27 24.79
N ALA A 35 0.03 -16.52 24.58
CA ALA A 35 0.98 -17.59 24.25
C ALA A 35 0.90 -17.95 22.75
N SER A 36 1.52 -19.07 22.36
CA SER A 36 1.45 -19.58 20.99
C SER A 36 0.01 -19.99 20.64
N VAL A 37 -0.42 -19.65 19.43
CA VAL A 37 -1.63 -20.18 18.80
C VAL A 37 -1.41 -21.65 18.50
N GLY A 38 -2.43 -22.49 18.70
CA GLY A 38 -2.36 -23.91 18.36
C GLY A 38 -3.03 -24.79 19.42
N ARG A 39 -2.46 -25.95 19.71
CA ARG A 39 -3.07 -27.01 20.52
C ARG A 39 -3.02 -26.83 22.05
N GLY A 40 -2.53 -25.68 22.53
CA GLY A 40 -2.46 -25.41 23.96
C GLY A 40 -3.85 -25.18 24.56
N GLY A 41 -4.31 -26.10 25.43
CA GLY A 41 -5.61 -25.98 26.14
C GLY A 41 -5.62 -24.98 27.30
N HIS A 42 -4.52 -24.28 27.56
CA HIS A 42 -4.44 -23.32 28.65
C HIS A 42 -4.91 -21.92 28.24
N ARG A 43 -5.35 -21.13 29.22
CA ARG A 43 -6.00 -19.82 29.00
C ARG A 43 -5.23 -18.87 28.10
N ALA A 44 -3.89 -18.78 28.19
CA ALA A 44 -3.08 -17.88 27.40
C ALA A 44 -3.05 -18.29 25.90
N ALA A 45 -3.02 -19.60 25.58
CA ALA A 45 -3.08 -20.11 24.21
C ALA A 45 -4.49 -19.93 23.61
N MET A 46 -5.54 -20.20 24.39
CA MET A 46 -6.93 -19.99 23.94
C MET A 46 -7.20 -18.52 23.61
N ARG A 47 -6.73 -17.59 24.44
CA ARG A 47 -6.83 -16.14 24.16
C ARG A 47 -6.04 -15.72 22.91
N ALA A 48 -4.87 -16.32 22.70
CA ALA A 48 -4.08 -16.06 21.48
C ALA A 48 -4.86 -16.53 20.23
N ALA A 49 -5.41 -17.74 20.25
CA ALA A 49 -6.21 -18.27 19.15
C ALA A 49 -7.45 -17.42 18.87
N GLU A 50 -8.18 -16.99 19.92
CA GLU A 50 -9.34 -16.09 19.80
C GLU A 50 -8.94 -14.73 19.19
N THR A 51 -7.79 -14.17 19.58
CA THR A 51 -7.28 -12.90 19.05
C THR A 51 -6.95 -13.02 17.56
N VAL A 52 -6.26 -14.08 17.16
CA VAL A 52 -5.90 -14.35 15.75
C VAL A 52 -7.16 -14.57 14.91
N TYR A 53 -8.10 -15.39 15.40
CA TYR A 53 -9.37 -15.63 14.70
C TYR A 53 -10.21 -14.36 14.58
N SER A 54 -10.31 -13.56 15.65
CA SER A 54 -11.04 -12.27 15.61
C SER A 54 -10.46 -11.28 14.60
N CYS A 55 -9.12 -11.25 14.46
CA CYS A 55 -8.46 -10.42 13.47
C CYS A 55 -8.77 -10.91 12.04
N ARG A 56 -8.72 -12.22 11.83
CA ARG A 56 -9.02 -12.88 10.57
C ARG A 56 -10.47 -12.64 10.14
N ALA A 57 -11.43 -12.88 11.04
CA ALA A 57 -12.84 -12.66 10.79
C ALA A 57 -13.18 -11.20 10.46
N LEU A 58 -12.58 -10.24 11.19
CA LEU A 58 -12.78 -8.82 10.91
C LEU A 58 -12.15 -8.40 9.56
N ALA A 59 -11.01 -8.96 9.20
CA ALA A 59 -10.42 -8.71 7.88
C ALA A 59 -11.30 -9.31 6.78
N ALA A 60 -11.84 -10.50 6.95
CA ALA A 60 -12.79 -11.12 6.04
C ALA A 60 -14.03 -10.24 5.82
N GLU A 61 -14.64 -9.73 6.90
CA GLU A 61 -15.76 -8.78 6.86
C GLU A 61 -15.40 -7.52 6.03
N LEU A 62 -14.25 -6.91 6.32
CA LEU A 62 -13.84 -5.64 5.68
C LEU A 62 -13.51 -5.79 4.19
N PHE A 63 -13.06 -6.97 3.76
CA PHE A 63 -12.57 -7.21 2.41
C PHE A 63 -13.41 -8.18 1.60
N ASP A 64 -14.63 -8.47 2.08
CA ASP A 64 -15.61 -9.30 1.38
C ASP A 64 -15.01 -10.65 0.98
N ALA A 65 -14.52 -11.38 1.99
CA ALA A 65 -13.86 -12.68 1.90
C ALA A 65 -14.37 -13.60 3.02
N GLU A 66 -14.07 -14.90 2.91
CA GLU A 66 -14.27 -15.85 4.02
C GLU A 66 -13.03 -15.85 4.95
N PRO A 67 -13.18 -16.15 6.26
CA PRO A 67 -12.03 -16.16 7.16
C PRO A 67 -10.87 -17.06 6.71
N GLU A 68 -11.16 -18.21 6.12
CA GLU A 68 -10.17 -19.15 5.60
C GLU A 68 -9.37 -18.59 4.42
N GLN A 69 -9.92 -17.62 3.70
CA GLN A 69 -9.27 -16.94 2.57
C GLN A 69 -8.32 -15.82 3.01
N VAL A 70 -8.30 -15.47 4.30
CA VAL A 70 -7.44 -14.42 4.85
C VAL A 70 -6.18 -15.04 5.43
N ILE A 71 -5.04 -14.78 4.82
CA ILE A 71 -3.73 -15.31 5.21
C ILE A 71 -2.92 -14.19 5.87
N PHE A 72 -2.38 -14.43 7.05
CA PHE A 72 -1.43 -13.52 7.68
C PHE A 72 -0.07 -13.63 7.02
N THR A 73 0.50 -12.49 6.70
CA THR A 73 1.83 -12.36 6.11
C THR A 73 2.67 -11.36 6.89
N MET A 74 3.99 -11.37 6.69
CA MET A 74 4.88 -10.39 7.32
C MET A 74 4.66 -8.97 6.78
N ASN A 75 4.23 -8.86 5.53
CA ASN A 75 3.96 -7.60 4.81
C ASN A 75 3.36 -7.93 3.43
N ALA A 76 2.98 -6.92 2.65
CA ALA A 76 2.46 -7.11 1.29
C ALA A 76 3.46 -7.82 0.35
N THR A 77 4.77 -7.54 0.49
CA THR A 77 5.81 -8.19 -0.34
C THR A 77 5.80 -9.70 -0.17
N HIS A 78 5.63 -10.20 1.06
CA HIS A 78 5.48 -11.64 1.33
C HIS A 78 4.24 -12.19 0.61
N GLY A 79 3.08 -11.54 0.77
CA GLY A 79 1.83 -11.96 0.10
C GLY A 79 1.95 -11.94 -1.43
N LEU A 80 2.56 -10.90 -2.01
CA LEU A 80 2.79 -10.79 -3.45
C LEU A 80 3.75 -11.88 -3.96
N ASN A 81 4.76 -12.27 -3.20
CA ASN A 81 5.63 -13.40 -3.59
C ASN A 81 4.88 -14.72 -3.59
N ILE A 82 4.01 -15.00 -2.62
CA ILE A 82 3.11 -16.17 -2.62
C ILE A 82 2.26 -16.15 -3.90
N ALA A 83 1.56 -15.06 -4.14
CA ALA A 83 0.64 -14.91 -5.27
C ALA A 83 1.33 -15.08 -6.64
N ILE A 84 2.45 -14.37 -6.83
CA ILE A 84 3.20 -14.39 -8.08
C ILE A 84 3.79 -15.79 -8.34
N ARG A 85 4.40 -16.42 -7.32
CA ARG A 85 4.98 -17.77 -7.49
C ARG A 85 3.94 -18.85 -7.67
N THR A 86 2.72 -18.65 -7.19
CA THR A 86 1.59 -19.55 -7.42
C THR A 86 1.12 -19.49 -8.88
N LEU A 87 1.04 -18.30 -9.47
CA LEU A 87 0.38 -18.12 -10.77
C LEU A 87 1.34 -18.02 -11.95
N VAL A 88 2.58 -17.61 -11.71
CA VAL A 88 3.54 -17.34 -12.78
C VAL A 88 4.61 -18.43 -12.81
N PRO A 89 4.62 -19.29 -13.83
CA PRO A 89 5.70 -20.26 -14.00
C PRO A 89 7.02 -19.57 -14.36
N GLN A 90 8.12 -20.30 -14.24
CA GLN A 90 9.43 -19.83 -14.69
C GLN A 90 9.37 -19.44 -16.18
N GLY A 91 9.75 -18.22 -16.52
CA GLY A 91 9.65 -17.70 -17.89
C GLY A 91 8.21 -17.40 -18.36
N GLY A 92 7.22 -17.40 -17.46
CA GLY A 92 5.82 -17.15 -17.80
C GLY A 92 5.55 -15.73 -18.32
N ARG A 93 4.39 -15.54 -18.91
CA ARG A 93 3.94 -14.27 -19.53
C ARG A 93 3.01 -13.53 -18.58
N VAL A 94 3.32 -12.28 -18.25
CA VAL A 94 2.56 -11.50 -17.27
C VAL A 94 2.31 -10.09 -17.75
N VAL A 95 1.04 -9.63 -17.69
CA VAL A 95 0.72 -8.23 -17.86
C VAL A 95 0.69 -7.53 -16.50
N ILE A 96 1.35 -6.38 -16.41
CA ILE A 96 1.36 -5.53 -15.22
C ILE A 96 1.02 -4.08 -15.57
N SER A 97 0.60 -3.29 -14.56
CA SER A 97 0.40 -1.85 -14.80
C SER A 97 1.74 -1.09 -14.88
N GLY A 98 1.73 0.09 -15.51
CA GLY A 98 2.86 1.01 -15.53
C GLY A 98 3.17 1.68 -14.19
N PHE A 99 2.50 1.26 -13.09
CA PHE A 99 2.60 1.90 -11.77
C PHE A 99 2.98 0.93 -10.64
N GLU A 100 3.46 -0.27 -11.00
CA GLU A 100 3.78 -1.32 -10.02
C GLU A 100 4.98 -0.97 -9.14
N HIS A 101 4.86 -1.40 -7.88
CA HIS A 101 5.94 -1.34 -6.90
C HIS A 101 6.97 -2.47 -7.14
N ASN A 102 8.20 -2.29 -6.65
CA ASN A 102 9.27 -3.30 -6.70
C ASN A 102 8.88 -4.65 -6.05
N ALA A 103 7.89 -4.68 -5.18
CA ALA A 103 7.33 -5.90 -4.60
C ALA A 103 6.63 -6.80 -5.65
N VAL A 104 6.26 -6.24 -6.81
CA VAL A 104 5.72 -6.96 -7.97
C VAL A 104 6.82 -7.21 -9.00
N THR A 105 7.56 -6.17 -9.41
CA THR A 105 8.51 -6.29 -10.53
C THR A 105 9.68 -7.21 -10.21
N ARG A 106 10.24 -7.14 -8.99
CA ARG A 106 11.41 -7.95 -8.62
C ARG A 106 11.14 -9.46 -8.57
N PRO A 107 10.04 -9.95 -7.97
CA PRO A 107 9.68 -11.37 -8.06
C PRO A 107 9.47 -11.86 -9.50
N LEU A 108 8.84 -11.05 -10.35
CA LEU A 108 8.66 -11.37 -11.78
C LEU A 108 10.00 -11.47 -12.51
N HIS A 109 10.91 -10.53 -12.29
CA HIS A 109 12.28 -10.62 -12.83
C HIS A 109 13.03 -11.84 -12.31
N ALA A 110 12.88 -12.19 -11.03
CA ALA A 110 13.51 -13.40 -10.46
C ALA A 110 12.98 -14.70 -11.08
N LEU A 111 11.76 -14.71 -11.60
CA LEU A 111 11.18 -15.82 -12.37
C LEU A 111 11.53 -15.76 -13.87
N GLY A 112 12.32 -14.78 -14.32
CA GLY A 112 12.59 -14.59 -15.75
C GLY A 112 11.32 -14.35 -16.58
N ALA A 113 10.26 -13.80 -15.98
CA ALA A 113 8.97 -13.62 -16.61
C ALA A 113 9.04 -12.64 -17.80
N HIS A 114 8.28 -12.93 -18.85
CA HIS A 114 8.04 -12.02 -19.97
C HIS A 114 6.98 -11.01 -19.58
N ILE A 115 7.41 -9.79 -19.24
CA ILE A 115 6.55 -8.76 -18.68
C ILE A 115 6.03 -7.84 -19.79
N THR A 116 4.70 -7.75 -19.91
CA THR A 116 4.00 -6.73 -20.71
C THR A 116 3.52 -5.62 -19.77
N VAL A 117 3.97 -4.38 -20.00
CA VAL A 117 3.56 -3.23 -19.19
C VAL A 117 2.41 -2.50 -19.88
N ALA A 118 1.22 -2.55 -19.28
CA ALA A 118 -0.01 -1.96 -19.78
C ALA A 118 -0.37 -0.68 -19.02
N GLY A 119 -0.82 0.37 -19.74
CA GLY A 119 -1.31 1.60 -19.14
C GLY A 119 -0.21 2.43 -18.45
N ARG A 120 0.46 3.28 -19.22
CA ARG A 120 1.55 4.14 -18.72
C ARG A 120 1.10 5.60 -18.51
N ARG A 121 -0.08 5.99 -18.97
CA ARG A 121 -0.53 7.38 -18.87
C ARG A 121 -1.18 7.64 -17.50
N LEU A 122 -0.63 8.62 -16.78
CA LEU A 122 -1.18 9.08 -15.49
C LEU A 122 -2.62 9.56 -15.63
N PHE A 123 -3.46 9.15 -14.70
CA PHE A 123 -4.87 9.57 -14.59
C PHE A 123 -5.71 9.31 -15.85
N SER A 124 -5.36 8.26 -16.62
CA SER A 124 -6.05 7.86 -17.85
C SER A 124 -6.60 6.42 -17.71
N PRO A 125 -7.74 6.22 -17.04
CA PRO A 125 -8.29 4.88 -16.80
C PRO A 125 -8.67 4.17 -18.10
N ASP A 126 -9.18 4.90 -19.12
CA ASP A 126 -9.60 4.31 -20.39
C ASP A 126 -8.39 3.78 -21.17
N GLU A 127 -7.26 4.52 -21.20
CA GLU A 127 -6.04 4.05 -21.83
C GLU A 127 -5.47 2.86 -21.08
N THR A 128 -5.48 2.89 -19.75
CA THR A 128 -5.05 1.75 -18.92
C THR A 128 -5.88 0.50 -19.25
N LEU A 129 -7.18 0.65 -19.35
CA LEU A 129 -8.10 -0.46 -19.64
C LEU A 129 -7.88 -1.03 -21.04
N ALA A 130 -7.77 -0.17 -22.06
CA ALA A 130 -7.49 -0.59 -23.43
C ALA A 130 -6.15 -1.34 -23.55
N ALA A 131 -5.10 -0.85 -22.89
CA ALA A 131 -3.80 -1.50 -22.90
C ALA A 131 -3.80 -2.86 -22.18
N PHE A 132 -4.57 -3.02 -21.09
CA PHE A 132 -4.77 -4.32 -20.46
C PHE A 132 -5.52 -5.29 -21.38
N GLU A 133 -6.58 -4.83 -22.06
CA GLU A 133 -7.34 -5.66 -23.00
C GLU A 133 -6.46 -6.16 -24.14
N GLU A 134 -5.65 -5.28 -24.75
CA GLU A 134 -4.70 -5.65 -25.80
C GLU A 134 -3.69 -6.69 -25.33
N ALA A 135 -3.11 -6.49 -24.13
CA ALA A 135 -2.15 -7.42 -23.57
C ALA A 135 -2.77 -8.79 -23.23
N LEU A 136 -3.97 -8.81 -22.65
CA LEU A 136 -4.70 -10.03 -22.31
C LEU A 136 -5.07 -10.85 -23.54
N ALA A 137 -5.41 -10.18 -24.65
CA ALA A 137 -5.73 -10.86 -25.93
C ALA A 137 -4.53 -11.63 -26.53
N GLN A 138 -3.29 -11.30 -26.12
CA GLN A 138 -2.09 -11.99 -26.55
C GLN A 138 -1.77 -13.26 -25.74
N GLY A 139 -2.61 -13.59 -24.74
CA GLY A 139 -2.41 -14.72 -23.84
C GLY A 139 -1.38 -14.42 -22.75
N GLN A 140 -1.81 -14.41 -21.51
CA GLN A 140 -0.99 -14.18 -20.31
C GLN A 140 -1.25 -15.30 -19.30
N ASP A 141 -0.24 -15.69 -18.51
CA ASP A 141 -0.41 -16.63 -17.40
C ASP A 141 -1.05 -15.95 -16.19
N ALA A 142 -0.75 -14.66 -15.99
CA ALA A 142 -1.34 -13.84 -14.93
C ALA A 142 -1.38 -12.36 -15.31
N ALA A 143 -2.26 -11.62 -14.60
CA ALA A 143 -2.26 -10.17 -14.57
C ALA A 143 -1.95 -9.67 -13.15
N VAL A 144 -1.16 -8.60 -13.02
CA VAL A 144 -0.92 -7.93 -11.74
C VAL A 144 -1.25 -6.45 -11.89
N CYS A 145 -2.03 -5.91 -10.96
CA CYS A 145 -2.40 -4.50 -10.99
C CYS A 145 -2.39 -3.90 -9.57
N THR A 146 -1.58 -2.86 -9.36
CA THR A 146 -1.73 -2.04 -8.17
C THR A 146 -3.05 -1.28 -8.22
N GLN A 147 -3.79 -1.25 -7.11
CA GLN A 147 -5.06 -0.53 -7.06
C GLN A 147 -4.89 0.98 -6.94
N MET A 148 -3.78 1.45 -6.32
CA MET A 148 -3.43 2.86 -6.25
C MET A 148 -1.91 3.03 -6.28
N SER A 149 -1.42 3.89 -7.15
CA SER A 149 0.01 4.23 -7.23
C SER A 149 0.49 4.85 -5.91
N ASN A 150 1.53 4.27 -5.35
CA ASN A 150 2.19 4.78 -4.14
C ASN A 150 2.99 6.07 -4.38
N VAL A 151 3.15 6.49 -5.65
CA VAL A 151 3.87 7.70 -6.03
C VAL A 151 2.89 8.85 -6.31
N PHE A 152 1.89 8.61 -7.14
CA PHE A 152 1.05 9.68 -7.69
C PHE A 152 -0.39 9.69 -7.15
N GLY A 153 -0.78 8.70 -6.34
CA GLY A 153 -2.15 8.60 -5.86
C GLY A 153 -3.18 8.31 -6.97
N TYR A 154 -2.71 7.90 -8.16
CA TYR A 154 -3.58 7.47 -9.25
C TYR A 154 -4.24 6.15 -8.89
N VAL A 155 -5.57 6.12 -8.88
CA VAL A 155 -6.39 4.93 -8.65
C VAL A 155 -6.66 4.26 -9.99
N LEU A 156 -6.14 3.05 -10.16
CA LEU A 156 -6.28 2.28 -11.37
C LEU A 156 -7.66 1.62 -11.46
N PRO A 157 -8.21 1.38 -12.65
CA PRO A 157 -9.54 0.82 -12.85
C PRO A 157 -9.58 -0.71 -12.63
N VAL A 158 -9.24 -1.17 -11.40
CA VAL A 158 -9.10 -2.61 -11.11
C VAL A 158 -10.38 -3.42 -11.30
N ALA A 159 -11.57 -2.84 -11.07
CA ALA A 159 -12.82 -3.56 -11.27
C ALA A 159 -13.10 -3.84 -12.77
N PRO A 160 -12.97 -2.90 -13.70
CA PRO A 160 -12.98 -3.18 -15.15
C PRO A 160 -11.86 -4.13 -15.58
N ILE A 161 -10.62 -3.98 -15.09
CA ILE A 161 -9.50 -4.89 -15.39
C ILE A 161 -9.83 -6.32 -14.93
N ALA A 162 -10.42 -6.49 -13.75
CA ALA A 162 -10.86 -7.78 -13.25
C ALA A 162 -11.94 -8.42 -14.14
N ALA A 163 -12.84 -7.62 -14.70
CA ALA A 163 -13.83 -8.10 -15.68
C ALA A 163 -13.18 -8.58 -16.98
N LEU A 164 -12.15 -7.86 -17.48
CA LEU A 164 -11.35 -8.30 -18.61
C LEU A 164 -10.60 -9.60 -18.30
N CYS A 165 -9.92 -9.69 -17.17
CA CYS A 165 -9.20 -10.89 -16.76
C CYS A 165 -10.12 -12.12 -16.73
N ARG A 166 -11.34 -11.99 -16.18
CA ARG A 166 -12.34 -13.07 -16.22
C ARG A 166 -12.73 -13.45 -17.65
N ARG A 167 -12.94 -12.46 -18.54
CA ARG A 167 -13.32 -12.70 -19.94
C ARG A 167 -12.24 -13.46 -20.71
N TYR A 168 -10.97 -13.18 -20.42
CA TYR A 168 -9.83 -13.85 -21.05
C TYR A 168 -9.35 -15.08 -20.29
N GLY A 169 -9.96 -15.45 -19.16
CA GLY A 169 -9.56 -16.60 -18.34
C GLY A 169 -8.18 -16.43 -17.66
N VAL A 170 -7.70 -15.19 -17.47
CA VAL A 170 -6.41 -14.88 -16.87
C VAL A 170 -6.59 -14.54 -15.39
N PRO A 171 -5.90 -15.20 -14.45
CA PRO A 171 -5.99 -14.89 -13.03
C PRO A 171 -5.39 -13.52 -12.72
N LEU A 172 -6.04 -12.77 -11.81
CA LEU A 172 -5.64 -11.43 -11.39
C LEU A 172 -5.06 -11.42 -9.97
N ILE A 173 -3.92 -10.76 -9.80
CA ILE A 173 -3.33 -10.35 -8.51
C ILE A 173 -3.53 -8.84 -8.36
N ILE A 174 -4.06 -8.42 -7.21
CA ILE A 174 -4.21 -6.99 -6.88
C ILE A 174 -3.22 -6.64 -5.76
N ASP A 175 -2.36 -5.65 -6.00
CA ASP A 175 -1.63 -4.98 -4.92
C ASP A 175 -2.49 -3.84 -4.34
N ALA A 176 -3.10 -4.10 -3.18
CA ALA A 176 -3.91 -3.15 -2.45
C ALA A 176 -3.12 -2.36 -1.38
N SER A 177 -1.79 -2.29 -1.50
CA SER A 177 -0.91 -1.70 -0.47
C SER A 177 -1.20 -0.25 -0.12
N GLN A 178 -1.76 0.52 -1.06
CA GLN A 178 -2.17 1.90 -0.83
C GLN A 178 -3.69 2.06 -0.74
N ALA A 179 -4.44 1.05 -1.16
CA ALA A 179 -5.90 1.08 -1.23
C ALA A 179 -6.55 0.56 0.05
N ALA A 180 -5.99 -0.50 0.65
CA ALA A 180 -6.57 -1.12 1.84
C ALA A 180 -6.71 -0.12 2.99
N GLY A 181 -7.93 0.01 3.51
CA GLY A 181 -8.30 0.95 4.56
C GLY A 181 -8.78 2.32 4.09
N THR A 182 -8.66 2.64 2.79
CA THR A 182 -9.14 3.91 2.20
C THR A 182 -10.06 3.70 1.02
N LEU A 183 -9.73 2.80 0.09
CA LEU A 183 -10.57 2.47 -1.06
C LEU A 183 -11.37 1.17 -0.79
N PRO A 184 -12.46 0.95 -1.52
CA PRO A 184 -13.13 -0.34 -1.51
C PRO A 184 -12.20 -1.45 -2.03
N VAL A 185 -12.00 -2.47 -1.21
CA VAL A 185 -11.29 -3.70 -1.57
C VAL A 185 -12.23 -4.86 -1.31
N SER A 186 -12.50 -5.68 -2.31
CA SER A 186 -13.42 -6.81 -2.20
C SER A 186 -12.91 -7.98 -3.03
N LEU A 187 -12.67 -9.11 -2.38
CA LEU A 187 -12.26 -10.33 -3.07
C LEU A 187 -13.37 -10.86 -3.96
N GLN A 188 -14.60 -10.93 -3.44
CA GLN A 188 -15.75 -11.47 -4.19
C GLN A 188 -16.11 -10.62 -5.40
N LYS A 189 -16.21 -9.28 -5.24
CA LYS A 189 -16.62 -8.38 -6.35
C LYS A 189 -15.59 -8.34 -7.47
N THR A 190 -14.28 -8.33 -7.13
CA THR A 190 -13.24 -8.35 -8.14
C THR A 190 -13.08 -9.73 -8.76
N GLY A 191 -13.32 -10.80 -8.01
CA GLY A 191 -12.98 -12.16 -8.41
C GLY A 191 -11.48 -12.34 -8.64
N ALA A 192 -10.66 -11.49 -8.02
CA ALA A 192 -9.22 -11.62 -8.07
C ALA A 192 -8.79 -12.93 -7.40
N ARG A 193 -7.73 -13.55 -7.94
CA ARG A 193 -7.16 -14.76 -7.34
C ARG A 193 -6.45 -14.44 -6.03
N PHE A 194 -5.80 -13.28 -5.98
CA PHE A 194 -5.09 -12.79 -4.80
C PHE A 194 -5.22 -11.29 -4.64
N ILE A 195 -5.33 -10.82 -3.38
CA ILE A 195 -5.20 -9.40 -3.03
C ILE A 195 -4.23 -9.28 -1.85
N ALA A 196 -3.13 -8.56 -2.03
CA ALA A 196 -2.10 -8.39 -1.00
C ALA A 196 -2.14 -6.98 -0.40
N MET A 197 -1.93 -6.87 0.91
CA MET A 197 -1.90 -5.58 1.60
C MET A 197 -1.03 -5.62 2.88
N PRO A 198 -0.34 -4.50 3.24
CA PRO A 198 0.41 -4.40 4.49
C PRO A 198 -0.49 -3.94 5.62
N GLY A 199 -0.21 -4.42 6.84
CA GLY A 199 -0.94 -4.00 8.03
C GLY A 199 -0.60 -2.58 8.52
N HIS A 200 0.58 -2.06 8.18
CA HIS A 200 1.16 -0.85 8.79
C HIS A 200 0.86 0.48 8.08
N LYS A 201 0.13 0.46 6.96
CA LYS A 201 -0.29 1.66 6.20
C LYS A 201 -1.74 2.00 6.53
N GLY A 202 -2.63 2.00 5.56
CA GLY A 202 -4.05 2.34 5.74
C GLY A 202 -4.85 1.43 6.67
N LEU A 203 -4.29 0.28 7.10
CA LEU A 203 -4.89 -0.56 8.13
C LEU A 203 -4.47 -0.20 9.56
N TYR A 204 -3.57 0.78 9.76
CA TYR A 204 -3.13 1.31 11.05
C TYR A 204 -2.53 0.29 12.03
N GLY A 205 -2.22 -0.92 11.59
CA GLY A 205 -1.57 -1.97 12.37
C GLY A 205 -0.06 -1.73 12.52
N PRO A 206 0.64 -2.58 13.27
CA PRO A 206 2.09 -2.54 13.41
C PRO A 206 2.81 -2.94 12.13
N GLN A 207 4.07 -2.50 11.99
CA GLN A 207 5.00 -3.07 11.02
C GLN A 207 5.23 -4.55 11.31
N GLY A 208 5.60 -5.33 10.29
CA GLY A 208 5.75 -6.79 10.42
C GLY A 208 4.41 -7.53 10.42
N THR A 209 3.35 -6.89 9.93
CA THR A 209 2.03 -7.49 9.67
C THR A 209 1.55 -7.18 8.25
N GLY A 210 0.84 -8.11 7.66
CA GLY A 210 0.19 -7.99 6.35
C GLY A 210 -0.88 -9.04 6.19
N LEU A 211 -1.67 -8.90 5.15
CA LEU A 211 -2.73 -9.83 4.77
C LEU A 211 -2.59 -10.17 3.28
N LEU A 212 -2.86 -11.43 2.96
CA LEU A 212 -3.12 -11.92 1.62
C LEU A 212 -4.51 -12.53 1.60
N LEU A 213 -5.39 -12.01 0.77
CA LEU A 213 -6.65 -12.67 0.45
C LEU A 213 -6.39 -13.67 -0.67
N CYS A 214 -6.85 -14.90 -0.51
CA CYS A 214 -6.58 -16.02 -1.41
C CYS A 214 -7.88 -16.71 -1.82
N ALA A 215 -8.22 -16.66 -3.11
CA ALA A 215 -9.40 -17.32 -3.66
C ALA A 215 -9.00 -18.63 -4.36
N GLY A 216 -8.88 -19.72 -3.60
CA GLY A 216 -8.59 -21.09 -4.07
C GLY A 216 -7.16 -21.53 -3.77
N ASP A 217 -6.64 -22.54 -4.52
CA ASP A 217 -5.36 -23.17 -4.21
C ASP A 217 -4.17 -22.23 -4.38
N ALA A 218 -3.17 -22.38 -3.56
CA ALA A 218 -1.94 -21.61 -3.61
C ALA A 218 -0.73 -22.44 -3.19
N GLU A 219 0.42 -22.09 -3.74
CA GLU A 219 1.67 -22.74 -3.40
C GLU A 219 2.35 -22.05 -2.21
N PRO A 220 2.78 -22.82 -1.19
CA PRO A 220 3.49 -22.26 -0.06
C PRO A 220 4.84 -21.68 -0.47
N LEU A 221 5.15 -20.49 0.03
CA LEU A 221 6.48 -19.89 -0.14
C LEU A 221 7.46 -20.41 0.93
N LEU A 222 6.93 -20.69 2.12
CA LEU A 222 7.68 -21.23 3.26
C LEU A 222 7.10 -22.59 3.66
N PHE A 223 7.99 -23.50 4.00
CA PHE A 223 7.64 -24.85 4.45
C PHE A 223 8.01 -24.99 5.91
N GLY A 224 7.10 -25.53 6.72
CA GLY A 224 7.34 -25.69 8.16
C GLY A 224 6.09 -26.08 8.94
N GLY A 225 6.19 -26.16 10.25
CA GLY A 225 5.06 -26.53 11.10
C GLY A 225 3.99 -25.44 11.09
N THR A 226 2.74 -25.86 10.98
CA THR A 226 1.54 -25.00 11.00
C THR A 226 0.70 -25.21 12.26
N GLY A 227 1.03 -26.24 13.03
CA GLY A 227 0.23 -26.69 14.20
C GLY A 227 -0.86 -27.70 13.86
N SER A 228 -1.11 -27.99 12.59
CA SER A 228 -2.02 -29.03 12.09
C SER A 228 -1.25 -30.16 11.39
N ASN A 229 -1.88 -31.34 11.24
CA ASN A 229 -1.38 -32.50 10.50
C ASN A 229 0.10 -32.85 10.79
N SER A 230 0.51 -32.80 12.08
CA SER A 230 1.94 -32.92 12.47
C SER A 230 2.60 -34.24 12.14
N ALA A 231 1.84 -35.25 11.74
CA ALA A 231 2.36 -36.56 11.30
C ALA A 231 2.76 -36.57 9.82
N ASP A 232 2.24 -35.63 9.03
CA ASP A 232 2.48 -35.54 7.62
C ASP A 232 3.77 -34.74 7.33
N HIS A 233 4.52 -35.15 6.34
CA HIS A 233 5.70 -34.42 5.87
C HIS A 233 5.36 -33.32 4.85
N GLU A 234 4.17 -33.38 4.26
CA GLU A 234 3.66 -32.38 3.33
C GLU A 234 3.00 -31.22 4.08
N MET A 235 2.99 -30.06 3.45
CA MET A 235 2.19 -28.93 3.95
C MET A 235 0.71 -29.28 3.87
N PRO A 236 -0.12 -28.80 4.82
CA PRO A 236 -1.57 -28.99 4.73
C PRO A 236 -2.13 -28.55 3.39
N ASP A 237 -3.16 -29.21 2.91
CA ASP A 237 -3.83 -28.94 1.64
C ASP A 237 -4.96 -27.89 1.79
N PHE A 238 -5.23 -27.41 3.00
CA PHE A 238 -6.27 -26.44 3.30
C PHE A 238 -5.70 -25.07 3.76
N LEU A 239 -6.43 -24.02 3.44
CA LEU A 239 -6.17 -22.66 3.92
C LEU A 239 -6.79 -22.46 5.33
N PRO A 240 -6.19 -21.60 6.14
CA PRO A 240 -5.00 -20.79 5.89
C PRO A 240 -3.66 -21.52 6.14
N ASP A 241 -3.69 -22.69 6.77
CA ASP A 241 -2.53 -23.41 7.31
C ASP A 241 -1.46 -23.69 6.23
N ARG A 242 -1.89 -23.99 4.99
CA ARG A 242 -0.98 -24.22 3.86
C ARG A 242 0.00 -23.07 3.63
N LEU A 243 -0.39 -21.83 3.93
CA LEU A 243 0.38 -20.62 3.65
C LEU A 243 0.94 -19.94 4.91
N GLU A 244 0.63 -20.46 6.09
CA GLU A 244 1.02 -19.86 7.38
C GLU A 244 2.00 -20.74 8.15
N ALA A 245 3.12 -21.09 7.53
CA ALA A 245 4.17 -21.86 8.20
C ALA A 245 4.87 -21.05 9.30
N GLY A 246 5.08 -21.67 10.46
CA GLY A 246 5.80 -21.09 11.58
C GLY A 246 4.90 -20.45 12.64
N THR A 247 5.51 -19.91 13.69
CA THR A 247 4.78 -19.24 14.76
C THR A 247 4.32 -17.84 14.31
N HIS A 248 3.04 -17.58 14.46
CA HIS A 248 2.44 -16.28 14.13
C HIS A 248 3.02 -15.13 14.97
N ASN A 249 3.08 -13.96 14.40
CA ASN A 249 3.31 -12.69 15.10
C ASN A 249 2.04 -12.28 15.87
N VAL A 250 1.70 -13.02 16.93
CA VAL A 250 0.47 -12.82 17.71
C VAL A 250 0.36 -11.41 18.27
N CYS A 251 1.49 -10.84 18.71
CA CYS A 251 1.53 -9.46 19.23
C CYS A 251 1.21 -8.44 18.14
N GLY A 252 1.79 -8.61 16.95
CA GLY A 252 1.49 -7.77 15.79
C GLY A 252 0.04 -7.93 15.33
N ILE A 253 -0.49 -9.16 15.32
CA ILE A 253 -1.88 -9.45 14.94
C ILE A 253 -2.86 -8.81 15.93
N ALA A 254 -2.57 -8.84 17.24
CA ALA A 254 -3.37 -8.14 18.25
C ALA A 254 -3.44 -6.62 17.98
N GLY A 255 -2.30 -6.03 17.60
CA GLY A 255 -2.27 -4.62 17.18
C GLY A 255 -3.01 -4.38 15.87
N LEU A 256 -2.87 -5.27 14.88
CA LEU A 256 -3.58 -5.18 13.60
C LEU A 256 -5.10 -5.25 13.79
N LEU A 257 -5.59 -6.12 14.69
CA LEU A 257 -7.01 -6.20 15.04
C LEU A 257 -7.57 -4.82 15.47
N GLU A 258 -6.83 -4.10 16.30
CA GLU A 258 -7.25 -2.75 16.73
C GLU A 258 -7.17 -1.73 15.59
N GLY A 259 -6.20 -1.85 14.68
CA GLY A 259 -6.15 -1.07 13.46
C GLY A 259 -7.37 -1.32 12.55
N LEU A 260 -7.74 -2.59 12.34
CA LEU A 260 -8.93 -2.97 11.56
C LEU A 260 -10.22 -2.48 12.23
N ARG A 261 -10.34 -2.54 13.57
CA ARG A 261 -11.47 -1.97 14.32
C ARG A 261 -11.60 -0.47 14.10
N PHE A 262 -10.49 0.25 14.08
CA PHE A 262 -10.46 1.67 13.78
C PHE A 262 -10.93 1.94 12.34
N VAL A 263 -10.43 1.19 11.35
CA VAL A 263 -10.86 1.31 9.94
C VAL A 263 -12.35 1.04 9.81
N ARG A 264 -12.87 -0.02 10.44
CA ARG A 264 -14.30 -0.32 10.45
C ARG A 264 -15.12 0.82 11.03
N ALA A 265 -14.70 1.36 12.17
CA ALA A 265 -15.43 2.44 12.87
C ALA A 265 -15.42 3.77 12.07
N ARG A 266 -14.29 4.10 11.41
CA ARG A 266 -14.16 5.30 10.58
C ARG A 266 -14.72 5.14 9.18
N THR A 267 -14.89 3.92 8.73
CA THR A 267 -15.16 3.43 7.38
C THR A 267 -14.05 3.81 6.38
N PRO A 268 -13.67 2.93 5.44
CA PRO A 268 -12.70 3.28 4.39
C PRO A 268 -13.11 4.54 3.62
N GLN A 269 -14.38 4.67 3.28
CA GLN A 269 -14.92 5.84 2.58
C GLN A 269 -14.84 7.13 3.42
N GLY A 270 -14.97 7.03 4.76
CA GLY A 270 -14.80 8.15 5.68
C GLY A 270 -13.36 8.65 5.71
N ILE A 271 -12.40 7.71 5.77
CA ILE A 271 -10.97 8.00 5.70
C ILE A 271 -10.62 8.61 4.34
N LEU A 272 -11.07 8.01 3.25
CA LEU A 272 -10.85 8.53 1.89
C LEU A 272 -11.36 9.97 1.73
N ARG A 273 -12.59 10.23 2.17
CA ARG A 273 -13.16 11.60 2.11
C ARG A 273 -12.32 12.60 2.90
N HIS A 274 -11.79 12.20 4.05
CA HIS A 274 -10.91 13.04 4.84
C HIS A 274 -9.60 13.35 4.10
N GLU A 275 -8.90 12.32 3.63
CA GLU A 275 -7.62 12.47 2.92
C GLU A 275 -7.76 13.25 1.61
N THR A 276 -8.78 12.97 0.81
CA THR A 276 -9.04 13.70 -0.44
C THR A 276 -9.42 15.16 -0.19
N ARG A 277 -10.12 15.48 0.91
CA ARG A 277 -10.40 16.86 1.33
C ARG A 277 -9.10 17.61 1.62
N LEU A 278 -8.17 16.98 2.36
CA LEU A 278 -6.87 17.59 2.66
C LEU A 278 -6.06 17.82 1.37
N LEU A 279 -6.11 16.86 0.44
CA LEU A 279 -5.41 17.00 -0.83
C LEU A 279 -6.02 18.09 -1.72
N ARG A 280 -7.36 18.21 -1.76
CA ARG A 280 -8.04 19.31 -2.45
C ARG A 280 -7.69 20.69 -1.86
N GLU A 281 -7.44 20.75 -0.57
CA GLU A 281 -6.98 21.99 0.08
C GLU A 281 -5.50 22.30 -0.24
N LEU A 282 -4.63 21.30 -0.31
CA LEU A 282 -3.20 21.46 -0.59
C LEU A 282 -2.92 21.78 -2.06
N LEU A 283 -3.56 21.09 -2.98
CA LEU A 283 -3.25 21.08 -4.40
C LEU A 283 -3.20 22.49 -5.04
N PRO A 284 -4.21 23.36 -4.90
CA PRO A 284 -4.16 24.69 -5.49
C PRO A 284 -3.06 25.56 -4.88
N ARG A 285 -2.74 25.37 -3.60
CA ARG A 285 -1.67 26.10 -2.91
C ARG A 285 -0.29 25.73 -3.43
N LEU A 286 -0.03 24.45 -3.69
CA LEU A 286 1.24 24.01 -4.27
C LEU A 286 1.36 24.45 -5.74
N ARG A 287 0.30 24.35 -6.52
CA ARG A 287 0.26 24.80 -7.91
C ARG A 287 0.52 26.31 -8.07
N ALA A 288 0.22 27.08 -7.02
CA ALA A 288 0.48 28.54 -6.99
C ALA A 288 1.93 28.89 -6.63
N VAL A 289 2.78 27.92 -6.27
CA VAL A 289 4.20 28.17 -5.98
C VAL A 289 4.98 28.08 -7.28
N PRO A 290 5.60 29.19 -7.76
CA PRO A 290 6.43 29.16 -8.97
C PRO A 290 7.58 28.15 -8.83
N GLY A 291 7.88 27.42 -9.89
CA GLY A 291 8.94 26.41 -9.91
C GLY A 291 8.52 25.04 -9.33
N LEU A 292 7.29 24.87 -8.80
CA LEU A 292 6.77 23.57 -8.46
C LEU A 292 5.99 22.95 -9.62
N ARG A 293 6.39 21.75 -10.03
CA ARG A 293 5.60 20.89 -10.91
C ARG A 293 4.89 19.82 -10.10
N VAL A 294 3.56 19.90 -10.02
CA VAL A 294 2.73 19.00 -9.23
C VAL A 294 2.11 17.93 -10.13
N PHE A 295 2.29 16.65 -9.77
CA PHE A 295 1.75 15.49 -10.48
C PHE A 295 0.45 15.05 -9.83
N SER A 296 -0.67 15.60 -10.25
CA SER A 296 -2.00 15.24 -9.76
C SER A 296 -3.06 15.52 -10.80
N GLY A 297 -3.97 14.56 -10.96
CA GLY A 297 -5.29 14.79 -11.55
C GLY A 297 -6.29 15.32 -10.50
N GLU A 298 -7.57 15.00 -10.68
CA GLU A 298 -8.56 15.15 -9.59
C GLU A 298 -8.16 14.22 -8.43
N PRO A 299 -8.14 14.69 -7.18
CA PRO A 299 -7.73 13.89 -6.02
C PRO A 299 -8.56 12.61 -5.85
N GLN A 300 -7.91 11.46 -5.92
CA GLN A 300 -8.50 10.13 -5.81
C GLN A 300 -8.14 9.41 -4.50
N GLY A 301 -7.13 9.93 -3.78
CA GLY A 301 -6.63 9.40 -2.51
C GLY A 301 -5.86 10.47 -1.75
N GLY A 302 -5.07 10.07 -0.75
CA GLY A 302 -4.27 10.96 0.10
C GLY A 302 -2.82 11.12 -0.34
N VAL A 303 -2.45 10.78 -1.59
CA VAL A 303 -1.07 10.80 -2.08
C VAL A 303 -0.89 11.81 -3.20
N LEU A 304 0.21 12.57 -3.14
CA LEU A 304 0.60 13.57 -4.12
C LEU A 304 2.11 13.57 -4.29
N SER A 305 2.61 13.77 -5.52
CA SER A 305 4.03 14.01 -5.79
C SER A 305 4.25 15.32 -6.52
N PHE A 306 5.42 15.93 -6.29
CA PHE A 306 5.86 17.13 -6.98
C PHE A 306 7.38 17.13 -7.16
N THR A 307 7.86 17.95 -8.09
CA THR A 307 9.28 18.31 -8.27
C THR A 307 9.45 19.82 -8.12
N VAL A 308 10.66 20.24 -7.77
CA VAL A 308 11.06 21.65 -7.68
C VAL A 308 12.05 21.93 -8.81
N GLU A 309 11.79 22.95 -9.62
CA GLU A 309 12.65 23.32 -10.73
C GLU A 309 14.06 23.70 -10.25
N GLY A 310 15.08 23.11 -10.86
CA GLY A 310 16.48 23.37 -10.52
C GLY A 310 16.94 22.81 -9.16
N MET A 311 16.15 21.96 -8.49
CA MET A 311 16.50 21.34 -7.22
C MET A 311 16.24 19.84 -7.25
N ASP A 312 17.18 19.06 -6.75
CA ASP A 312 17.00 17.61 -6.56
C ASP A 312 15.92 17.31 -5.53
N CYS A 313 15.17 16.21 -5.73
CA CYS A 313 14.05 15.88 -4.85
C CYS A 313 14.49 15.52 -3.42
N GLU A 314 15.69 14.93 -3.25
CA GLU A 314 16.23 14.59 -1.93
C GLU A 314 16.66 15.86 -1.20
N GLU A 315 17.26 16.82 -1.92
CA GLU A 315 17.60 18.14 -1.39
C GLU A 315 16.35 18.90 -0.95
N ALA A 316 15.30 18.90 -1.78
CA ALA A 316 14.02 19.54 -1.44
C ALA A 316 13.36 18.92 -0.21
N ALA A 317 13.36 17.59 -0.10
CA ALA A 317 12.82 16.89 1.06
C ALA A 317 13.65 17.12 2.32
N ALA A 318 14.99 17.15 2.22
CA ALA A 318 15.89 17.49 3.32
C ALA A 318 15.66 18.92 3.82
N LEU A 319 15.44 19.87 2.92
CA LEU A 319 15.11 21.26 3.26
C LEU A 319 13.78 21.35 4.00
N LEU A 320 12.74 20.66 3.55
CA LEU A 320 11.45 20.55 4.25
C LEU A 320 11.61 19.93 5.63
N GLY A 321 12.40 18.85 5.73
CA GLY A 321 12.71 18.17 7.00
C GLY A 321 13.36 19.08 8.03
N ARG A 322 14.33 19.91 7.61
CA ARG A 322 14.97 20.91 8.51
C ARG A 322 13.99 21.96 9.05
N HIS A 323 12.85 22.13 8.37
CA HIS A 323 11.79 23.05 8.80
C HIS A 323 10.55 22.33 9.37
N GLY A 324 10.72 21.09 9.86
CA GLY A 324 9.68 20.37 10.59
C GLY A 324 8.63 19.66 9.75
N ALA A 325 8.84 19.48 8.44
CA ALA A 325 7.93 18.74 7.57
C ALA A 325 8.56 17.43 7.07
N ALA A 326 8.06 16.30 7.55
CA ALA A 326 8.50 14.96 7.14
C ALA A 326 7.75 14.50 5.87
N VAL A 327 8.47 14.48 4.77
CA VAL A 327 8.04 13.97 3.46
C VAL A 327 9.04 12.93 2.96
N ARG A 328 8.76 12.29 1.84
CA ARG A 328 9.67 11.33 1.24
C ARG A 328 10.10 11.77 -0.14
N ALA A 329 11.37 11.50 -0.50
CA ALA A 329 11.91 11.77 -1.83
C ALA A 329 12.40 10.49 -2.52
N GLY A 330 12.66 10.57 -3.83
CA GLY A 330 13.26 9.54 -4.66
C GLY A 330 12.26 8.75 -5.48
N LEU A 331 12.62 7.50 -5.82
CA LEU A 331 11.82 6.62 -6.70
C LEU A 331 10.71 5.84 -5.98
N HIS A 332 10.57 5.97 -4.67
CA HIS A 332 9.53 5.32 -3.85
C HIS A 332 9.36 3.81 -4.11
N CYS A 333 10.44 3.11 -4.50
CA CYS A 333 10.43 1.70 -4.91
C CYS A 333 9.45 1.38 -6.07
N ALA A 334 9.14 2.35 -6.92
CA ALA A 334 8.25 2.19 -8.07
C ALA A 334 8.85 2.84 -9.33
N PRO A 335 9.98 2.35 -9.86
CA PRO A 335 10.66 2.95 -11.02
C PRO A 335 9.75 3.03 -12.25
N LEU A 336 8.90 2.03 -12.49
CA LEU A 336 7.93 2.04 -13.60
C LEU A 336 6.98 3.24 -13.55
N ALA A 337 6.55 3.65 -12.35
CA ALA A 337 5.70 4.81 -12.18
C ALA A 337 6.42 6.10 -12.61
N HIS A 338 7.72 6.21 -12.31
CA HIS A 338 8.54 7.34 -12.72
C HIS A 338 8.84 7.36 -14.22
N GLU A 339 9.06 6.18 -14.83
CA GLU A 339 9.13 6.04 -16.29
C GLU A 339 7.82 6.49 -16.97
N SER A 340 6.67 6.05 -16.43
CA SER A 340 5.34 6.41 -16.93
C SER A 340 5.03 7.91 -16.81
N ALA A 341 5.55 8.58 -15.79
CA ALA A 341 5.36 10.01 -15.54
C ALA A 341 6.45 10.90 -16.14
N ALA A 342 7.47 10.32 -16.79
CA ALA A 342 8.64 11.01 -17.31
C ALA A 342 9.36 11.88 -16.24
N THR A 343 9.46 11.37 -15.01
CA THR A 343 10.22 11.99 -13.91
C THR A 343 11.63 11.41 -13.78
N GLY A 344 11.98 10.48 -14.66
CA GLY A 344 13.32 9.96 -14.80
C GLY A 344 13.85 9.25 -13.57
N ARG A 345 15.18 9.28 -13.40
CA ARG A 345 15.86 8.71 -12.21
C ARG A 345 15.93 9.70 -11.05
N GLU A 346 15.57 10.94 -11.27
CA GLU A 346 15.57 11.98 -10.24
C GLU A 346 14.48 11.76 -9.19
N GLY A 347 13.38 11.12 -9.57
CA GLY A 347 12.28 10.86 -8.65
C GLY A 347 11.42 12.08 -8.35
N THR A 348 10.73 12.07 -7.22
CA THR A 348 9.84 13.17 -6.80
C THR A 348 9.85 13.32 -5.27
N VAL A 349 9.44 14.48 -4.78
CA VAL A 349 8.99 14.63 -3.38
C VAL A 349 7.55 14.15 -3.30
N ARG A 350 7.27 13.24 -2.38
CA ARG A 350 5.93 12.70 -2.14
C ARG A 350 5.36 13.16 -0.80
N VAL A 351 4.13 13.63 -0.84
CA VAL A 351 3.28 13.92 0.32
C VAL A 351 2.19 12.88 0.42
N SER A 352 1.95 12.37 1.63
CA SER A 352 0.87 11.41 1.85
C SER A 352 0.24 11.54 3.23
N PHE A 353 -1.07 11.54 3.24
CA PHE A 353 -1.90 11.76 4.43
C PHE A 353 -2.35 10.47 5.10
N SER A 354 -2.92 10.63 6.28
CA SER A 354 -3.64 9.61 7.04
C SER A 354 -4.91 10.22 7.66
N ALA A 355 -5.71 9.39 8.33
CA ALA A 355 -6.90 9.83 9.07
C ALA A 355 -6.59 10.82 10.22
N PHE A 356 -5.33 11.04 10.56
CA PHE A 356 -4.92 11.88 11.68
C PHE A 356 -4.40 13.25 11.27
N ASN A 357 -4.07 13.44 10.00
CA ASN A 357 -3.61 14.75 9.53
C ASN A 357 -4.71 15.78 9.53
N THR A 358 -4.34 17.04 9.69
CA THR A 358 -5.25 18.18 9.87
C THR A 358 -5.14 19.18 8.73
N ALA A 359 -6.19 19.99 8.55
CA ALA A 359 -6.17 21.10 7.60
C ALA A 359 -5.16 22.19 7.99
N GLU A 360 -4.85 22.34 9.30
CA GLU A 360 -3.83 23.30 9.75
C GLU A 360 -2.44 22.88 9.30
N GLU A 361 -2.07 21.59 9.46
CA GLU A 361 -0.80 21.04 8.94
C GLU A 361 -0.68 21.26 7.43
N VAL A 362 -1.78 21.08 6.68
CA VAL A 362 -1.80 21.31 5.22
C VAL A 362 -1.52 22.78 4.89
N ARG A 363 -2.15 23.72 5.60
CA ARG A 363 -1.93 25.17 5.40
C ARG A 363 -0.51 25.58 5.76
N GLU A 364 0.02 25.04 6.85
CA GLU A 364 1.39 25.31 7.29
C GLU A 364 2.41 24.75 6.29
N PHE A 365 2.24 23.52 5.85
CA PHE A 365 3.08 22.91 4.80
C PHE A 365 3.07 23.72 3.50
N ALA A 366 1.91 24.19 3.06
CA ALA A 366 1.80 25.02 1.87
C ALA A 366 2.52 26.38 2.04
N ARG A 367 2.44 27.01 3.21
CA ARG A 367 3.20 28.24 3.54
C ARG A 367 4.69 27.97 3.51
N LEU A 368 5.12 26.81 4.04
CA LEU A 368 6.50 26.40 4.06
C LEU A 368 7.03 26.19 2.63
N CYS A 369 6.32 25.46 1.78
CA CYS A 369 6.69 25.29 0.37
C CYS A 369 6.82 26.62 -0.35
N LYS A 370 5.89 27.55 -0.17
CA LYS A 370 5.97 28.88 -0.75
C LYS A 370 7.21 29.65 -0.28
N LYS A 371 7.53 29.58 1.02
CA LYS A 371 8.70 30.25 1.59
C LYS A 371 10.01 29.68 1.05
N LEU A 372 10.11 28.38 0.88
CA LEU A 372 11.35 27.70 0.56
C LEU A 372 11.62 27.59 -0.94
N PHE A 373 10.58 27.50 -1.77
CA PHE A 373 10.70 27.17 -3.18
C PHE A 373 10.27 28.29 -4.12
N ALA A 374 9.55 29.33 -3.64
CA ALA A 374 9.28 30.47 -4.49
C ALA A 374 10.58 31.23 -4.79
N PRO A 375 10.84 31.61 -6.06
CA PRO A 375 12.01 32.42 -6.39
C PRO A 375 12.04 33.68 -5.51
N THR A 376 13.16 33.92 -4.85
CA THR A 376 13.37 35.20 -4.18
C THR A 376 13.39 36.29 -5.27
N GLU A 377 12.52 37.29 -5.18
CA GLU A 377 12.63 38.46 -6.04
C GLU A 377 14.06 39.01 -5.92
N LYS A 378 14.82 39.00 -7.03
CA LYS A 378 16.09 39.70 -7.05
C LYS A 378 15.80 41.14 -6.71
N PRO A 379 16.49 41.76 -5.71
CA PRO A 379 16.30 43.16 -5.45
C PRO A 379 16.49 43.92 -6.76
N LYS A 380 15.46 44.67 -7.19
CA LYS A 380 15.58 45.60 -8.30
C LYS A 380 16.63 46.64 -7.85
N PHE A 381 17.86 46.49 -8.30
CA PHE A 381 18.83 47.57 -8.15
C PHE A 381 18.25 48.76 -8.91
N PRO A 382 18.11 49.92 -8.28
CA PRO A 382 17.71 51.09 -9.00
C PRO A 382 18.80 51.38 -10.06
N THR A 383 18.39 51.41 -11.35
CA THR A 383 19.24 51.90 -12.43
C THR A 383 19.54 53.34 -12.11
N CYS A 384 20.76 53.60 -11.62
CA CYS A 384 21.30 54.95 -11.56
C CYS A 384 21.50 55.43 -13.00
N TYR A 385 20.71 56.41 -13.39
CA TYR A 385 20.99 57.26 -14.53
C TYR A 385 21.93 58.38 -14.12
#